data_a46e3f2b86db3bec38f650ceb3bbdf84
#
_entry.id   a46e3f2b86db3bec38f650ceb3bbdf84
#
_cell.length_a   1.000
_cell.length_b   1.000
_cell.length_c   1.000
_cell.angle_alpha   90.00
_cell.angle_beta   90.00
_cell.angle_gamma   90.00
#
_symmetry.space_group_name_H-M   'P 1'
#
loop_
_entity.id
_entity.type
_entity.pdbx_description
1 polymer ?
#
loop_
_entity_poly.entity_id
_entity_poly.type
_entity_poly.pdbx_seq_one_letter_code
_entity_poly.pdbx_strand_id
1 'polypeptide(L)'
;MELYNCKKNTKMNIKVYNKAVVIILLALAYFKTTYGQEVTENRILNTSSEIQNLINSKNYVFVAQTAFPIGGRAINLTSPYHVTVSGDTVASELPYFGRAFVAPINPSDGGIRFTSTNSNYKVKGRKKGGWEIAILPKDSKDVRQMFLSVSESGYGTLQVVSNNRQQISYNGYVTQRKGRV
;
A
#
# COMPACT_ATOMS: atom_id res chain seq x y z
N MET A 1 -0.15 -85.08 -30.50
CA MET A 1 -0.34 -84.45 -29.20
C MET A 1 -0.08 -82.96 -29.44
N GLU A 2 -1.15 -82.17 -29.81
CA GLU A 2 -1.04 -80.78 -30.27
C GLU A 2 -1.22 -79.84 -29.12
N LEU A 3 -0.26 -78.91 -28.94
CA LEU A 3 -0.29 -77.87 -27.99
C LEU A 3 -0.89 -76.59 -28.70
N TYR A 4 -2.13 -76.25 -28.42
CA TYR A 4 -2.79 -75.03 -28.91
C TYR A 4 -2.21 -73.79 -28.22
N ASN A 5 -1.58 -72.95 -29.01
CA ASN A 5 -1.00 -71.67 -28.62
C ASN A 5 -2.08 -70.63 -28.77
N CYS A 6 -2.74 -70.24 -27.67
CA CYS A 6 -3.74 -69.16 -27.65
C CYS A 6 -3.04 -67.82 -27.50
N LYS A 7 -2.64 -67.18 -28.61
CA LYS A 7 -2.20 -65.77 -28.63
C LYS A 7 -3.43 -64.83 -28.54
N LYS A 8 -3.73 -64.34 -27.36
CA LYS A 8 -4.72 -63.32 -27.13
C LYS A 8 -4.23 -61.98 -27.67
N ASN A 9 -4.68 -61.58 -28.85
CA ASN A 9 -4.37 -60.31 -29.50
C ASN A 9 -5.11 -59.17 -28.78
N THR A 10 -4.45 -58.53 -27.82
CA THR A 10 -4.97 -57.29 -27.20
C THR A 10 -4.53 -56.11 -28.05
N LYS A 11 -5.22 -55.83 -29.15
CA LYS A 11 -5.09 -54.54 -29.84
C LYS A 11 -5.75 -53.48 -28.99
N MET A 12 -4.99 -52.90 -28.08
CA MET A 12 -5.42 -51.75 -27.32
C MET A 12 -5.56 -50.56 -28.24
N ASN A 13 -6.79 -49.95 -28.28
CA ASN A 13 -7.21 -48.97 -29.24
C ASN A 13 -6.54 -47.61 -28.89
N ILE A 14 -5.34 -47.36 -29.40
CA ILE A 14 -4.48 -46.17 -29.16
C ILE A 14 -5.25 -44.87 -29.41
N LYS A 15 -6.23 -44.86 -30.32
CA LYS A 15 -7.05 -43.65 -30.56
C LYS A 15 -7.98 -43.25 -29.41
N VAL A 16 -8.46 -44.20 -28.60
CA VAL A 16 -9.30 -43.94 -27.43
C VAL A 16 -8.47 -43.46 -26.26
N TYR A 17 -7.25 -44.01 -26.10
CA TYR A 17 -6.32 -43.60 -25.07
C TYR A 17 -5.85 -42.16 -25.24
N ASN A 18 -5.55 -41.72 -26.47
CA ASN A 18 -5.18 -40.34 -26.76
C ASN A 18 -6.29 -39.32 -26.41
N LYS A 19 -7.56 -39.66 -26.69
CA LYS A 19 -8.69 -38.78 -26.34
C LYS A 19 -8.89 -38.65 -24.82
N ALA A 20 -8.75 -39.74 -24.08
CA ALA A 20 -8.84 -39.76 -22.61
C ALA A 20 -7.71 -38.95 -21.96
N VAL A 21 -6.49 -39.08 -22.46
CA VAL A 21 -5.33 -38.34 -21.97
C VAL A 21 -5.48 -36.84 -22.22
N VAL A 22 -6.02 -36.42 -23.39
CA VAL A 22 -6.26 -35.01 -23.70
C VAL A 22 -7.35 -34.43 -22.78
N ILE A 23 -8.42 -35.16 -22.49
CA ILE A 23 -9.48 -34.73 -21.57
C ILE A 23 -8.94 -34.57 -20.15
N ILE A 24 -8.08 -35.49 -19.67
CA ILE A 24 -7.47 -35.40 -18.34
C ILE A 24 -6.51 -34.19 -18.26
N LEU A 25 -5.72 -33.91 -19.30
CA LEU A 25 -4.83 -32.75 -19.35
C LEU A 25 -5.62 -31.43 -19.38
N LEU A 26 -6.73 -31.36 -20.10
CA LEU A 26 -7.63 -30.20 -20.09
C LEU A 26 -8.30 -30.01 -18.72
N ALA A 27 -8.74 -31.08 -18.06
CA ALA A 27 -9.30 -31.01 -16.71
C ALA A 27 -8.30 -30.52 -15.68
N LEU A 28 -7.03 -30.97 -15.77
CA LEU A 28 -5.93 -30.50 -14.90
C LEU A 28 -5.55 -29.03 -15.14
N ALA A 29 -5.67 -28.54 -16.39
CA ALA A 29 -5.46 -27.14 -16.70
C ALA A 29 -6.59 -26.24 -16.13
N TYR A 30 -7.83 -26.69 -16.17
CA TYR A 30 -8.98 -25.98 -15.54
C TYR A 30 -8.85 -25.92 -14.02
N PHE A 31 -8.31 -26.96 -13.38
CA PHE A 31 -8.17 -27.00 -11.93
C PHE A 31 -7.13 -25.98 -11.41
N LYS A 32 -6.08 -25.67 -12.19
CA LYS A 32 -5.05 -24.69 -11.79
C LYS A 32 -5.51 -23.23 -11.87
N THR A 33 -6.48 -22.92 -12.74
CA THR A 33 -6.99 -21.53 -12.86
C THR A 33 -7.93 -21.12 -11.73
N THR A 34 -8.64 -22.07 -11.11
CA THR A 34 -9.61 -21.79 -10.05
C THR A 34 -8.94 -21.50 -8.68
N TYR A 35 -7.85 -22.17 -8.36
CA TYR A 35 -7.14 -21.98 -7.08
C TYR A 35 -6.35 -20.66 -6.99
N GLY A 36 -5.92 -20.09 -8.12
CA GLY A 36 -5.14 -18.85 -8.14
C GLY A 36 -5.97 -17.59 -7.86
N GLN A 37 -7.26 -17.59 -8.18
CA GLN A 37 -8.13 -16.42 -8.02
C GLN A 37 -8.62 -16.24 -6.59
N GLU A 38 -8.99 -17.30 -5.89
CA GLU A 38 -9.46 -17.22 -4.49
C GLU A 38 -8.38 -16.70 -3.52
N VAL A 39 -7.13 -17.12 -3.69
CA VAL A 39 -6.02 -16.69 -2.81
C VAL A 39 -5.71 -15.20 -3.00
N THR A 40 -5.85 -14.68 -4.21
CA THR A 40 -5.57 -13.25 -4.50
C THR A 40 -6.69 -12.35 -3.96
N GLU A 41 -7.95 -12.75 -4.12
CA GLU A 41 -9.11 -12.00 -3.65
C GLU A 41 -9.15 -11.93 -2.12
N ASN A 42 -8.95 -13.04 -1.42
CA ASN A 42 -8.88 -13.09 0.04
C ASN A 42 -7.71 -12.26 0.60
N ARG A 43 -6.57 -12.22 -0.08
CA ARG A 43 -5.42 -11.40 0.33
C ARG A 43 -5.73 -9.89 0.21
N ILE A 44 -6.41 -9.47 -0.85
CA ILE A 44 -6.81 -8.08 -1.05
C ILE A 44 -7.84 -7.66 -0.02
N LEU A 45 -8.85 -8.48 0.25
CA LEU A 45 -9.90 -8.21 1.25
C LEU A 45 -9.32 -8.10 2.67
N ASN A 46 -8.40 -8.97 3.05
CA ASN A 46 -7.71 -8.92 4.35
C ASN A 46 -6.87 -7.64 4.47
N THR A 47 -6.12 -7.27 3.43
CA THR A 47 -5.32 -6.05 3.41
C THR A 47 -6.18 -4.81 3.53
N SER A 48 -7.30 -4.73 2.79
CA SER A 48 -8.23 -3.58 2.85
C SER A 48 -8.83 -3.41 4.24
N SER A 49 -9.28 -4.50 4.88
CA SER A 49 -9.82 -4.45 6.25
C SER A 49 -8.77 -4.05 7.29
N GLU A 50 -7.54 -4.50 7.13
CA GLU A 50 -6.41 -4.10 7.99
C GLU A 50 -6.12 -2.59 7.87
N ILE A 51 -6.03 -2.07 6.65
CA ILE A 51 -5.82 -0.65 6.40
C ILE A 51 -6.97 0.19 6.97
N GLN A 52 -8.22 -0.25 6.77
CA GLN A 52 -9.39 0.41 7.34
C GLN A 52 -9.31 0.48 8.87
N ASN A 53 -8.92 -0.62 9.54
CA ASN A 53 -8.77 -0.66 10.98
C ASN A 53 -7.65 0.28 11.47
N LEU A 54 -6.52 0.36 10.77
CA LEU A 54 -5.44 1.29 11.08
C LEU A 54 -5.89 2.75 10.99
N ILE A 55 -6.64 3.11 9.92
CA ILE A 55 -7.14 4.46 9.71
C ILE A 55 -8.19 4.83 10.76
N ASN A 56 -9.14 3.92 11.05
CA ASN A 56 -10.21 4.15 12.02
C ASN A 56 -9.68 4.23 13.47
N SER A 57 -8.70 3.41 13.81
CA SER A 57 -8.05 3.45 15.14
C SER A 57 -7.14 4.66 15.33
N LYS A 58 -6.85 5.43 14.27
CA LYS A 58 -5.88 6.53 14.26
C LYS A 58 -4.51 6.09 14.83
N ASN A 59 -4.07 4.89 14.54
CA ASN A 59 -2.82 4.35 15.06
C ASN A 59 -2.01 3.69 13.94
N TYR A 60 -1.30 4.51 13.18
CA TYR A 60 -0.51 4.05 12.04
C TYR A 60 0.70 4.95 11.76
N VAL A 61 1.55 4.47 10.88
CA VAL A 61 2.69 5.21 10.34
C VAL A 61 2.55 5.28 8.82
N PHE A 62 2.61 6.48 8.25
CA PHE A 62 2.83 6.68 6.83
C PHE A 62 4.33 6.77 6.57
N VAL A 63 4.87 5.85 5.78
CA VAL A 63 6.29 5.81 5.39
C VAL A 63 6.43 6.43 4.01
N ALA A 64 7.17 7.53 3.91
CA ALA A 64 7.42 8.23 2.66
C ALA A 64 8.57 7.55 1.88
N GLN A 65 8.34 7.29 0.58
CA GLN A 65 9.33 6.67 -0.32
C GLN A 65 9.85 7.64 -1.37
N THR A 66 9.00 8.53 -1.84
CA THR A 66 9.34 9.49 -2.90
C THR A 66 8.73 10.84 -2.60
N ALA A 67 9.52 11.90 -2.72
CA ALA A 67 9.06 13.29 -2.58
C ALA A 67 8.84 13.94 -3.96
N PHE A 68 7.79 14.74 -4.08
CA PHE A 68 7.40 15.48 -5.27
C PHE A 68 7.27 16.97 -4.94
N PRO A 69 8.35 17.75 -5.04
CA PRO A 69 8.30 19.19 -4.91
C PRO A 69 7.60 19.83 -6.12
N ILE A 70 6.88 20.93 -5.91
CA ILE A 70 6.26 21.68 -7.02
C ILE A 70 7.37 22.26 -7.91
N GLY A 71 7.29 22.00 -9.22
CA GLY A 71 8.28 22.47 -10.22
C GLY A 71 9.63 21.76 -10.18
N GLY A 72 9.77 20.69 -9.36
CA GLY A 72 10.96 19.87 -9.24
C GLY A 72 10.79 18.46 -9.79
N ARG A 73 11.88 17.69 -9.80
CA ARG A 73 11.86 16.26 -10.14
C ARG A 73 11.45 15.42 -8.92
N ALA A 74 10.91 14.23 -9.16
CA ALA A 74 10.70 13.23 -8.13
C ALA A 74 12.04 12.85 -7.47
N ILE A 75 12.07 12.77 -6.14
CA ILE A 75 13.26 12.46 -5.34
C ILE A 75 12.98 11.20 -4.54
N ASN A 76 13.70 10.13 -4.81
CA ASN A 76 13.61 8.90 -4.03
C ASN A 76 14.28 9.10 -2.66
N LEU A 77 13.57 8.71 -1.62
CA LEU A 77 14.01 8.85 -0.24
C LEU A 77 14.75 7.59 0.21
N THR A 78 15.98 7.74 0.65
CA THR A 78 16.85 6.62 1.08
C THR A 78 16.84 6.39 2.59
N SER A 79 16.25 7.31 3.36
CA SER A 79 16.09 7.20 4.80
C SER A 79 14.61 6.97 5.18
N PRO A 80 14.31 6.38 6.34
CA PRO A 80 12.94 6.07 6.77
C PRO A 80 12.20 7.32 7.25
N TYR A 81 11.85 8.20 6.32
CA TYR A 81 11.04 9.38 6.60
C TYR A 81 9.57 9.00 6.78
N HIS A 82 8.91 9.55 7.81
CA HIS A 82 7.59 9.08 8.17
C HIS A 82 6.72 10.15 8.86
N VAL A 83 5.42 9.88 8.85
CA VAL A 83 4.43 10.57 9.69
C VAL A 83 3.74 9.53 10.56
N THR A 84 3.81 9.71 11.87
CA THR A 84 3.14 8.86 12.85
C THR A 84 1.85 9.52 13.30
N VAL A 85 0.75 8.77 13.25
CA VAL A 85 -0.55 9.15 13.80
C VAL A 85 -0.85 8.26 14.99
N SER A 86 -1.19 8.85 16.14
CA SER A 86 -1.53 8.15 17.38
C SER A 86 -2.63 8.92 18.12
N GLY A 87 -3.90 8.55 17.88
CA GLY A 87 -5.05 9.32 18.35
C GLY A 87 -5.05 10.73 17.78
N ASP A 88 -5.00 11.74 18.63
CA ASP A 88 -4.95 13.16 18.23
C ASP A 88 -3.52 13.70 18.11
N THR A 89 -2.51 12.85 18.39
CA THR A 89 -1.10 13.19 18.24
C THR A 89 -0.61 12.82 16.85
N VAL A 90 0.06 13.77 16.20
CA VAL A 90 0.70 13.60 14.90
C VAL A 90 2.15 14.05 14.99
N ALA A 91 3.08 13.15 14.70
CA ALA A 91 4.51 13.46 14.61
C ALA A 91 4.99 13.28 13.17
N SER A 92 5.72 14.25 12.65
CA SER A 92 6.26 14.26 11.29
C SER A 92 7.77 14.37 11.31
N GLU A 93 8.42 13.49 10.54
CA GLU A 93 9.83 13.53 10.20
C GLU A 93 9.98 13.36 8.69
N LEU A 94 9.74 14.44 7.92
CA LEU A 94 9.83 14.43 6.47
C LEU A 94 10.91 15.38 5.98
N PRO A 95 11.68 15.04 4.93
CA PRO A 95 12.60 15.97 4.29
C PRO A 95 11.81 16.96 3.44
N TYR A 96 12.32 18.16 3.29
CA TYR A 96 11.68 19.17 2.43
C TYR A 96 12.60 19.56 1.29
N PHE A 97 12.06 19.53 0.07
CA PHE A 97 12.75 19.85 -1.19
C PHE A 97 11.95 20.87 -1.98
N GLY A 98 11.80 22.05 -1.48
CA GLY A 98 10.99 23.06 -2.13
C GLY A 98 11.47 24.47 -1.77
N ARG A 99 10.72 25.48 -2.23
CA ARG A 99 11.00 26.86 -1.93
C ARG A 99 10.42 27.24 -0.57
N ALA A 100 11.26 27.75 0.32
CA ALA A 100 10.82 28.41 1.55
C ALA A 100 10.60 29.90 1.28
N PHE A 101 9.50 30.48 1.79
CA PHE A 101 9.20 31.91 1.68
C PHE A 101 9.82 32.67 2.83
N VAL A 102 10.03 32.00 3.96
CA VAL A 102 10.72 32.51 5.14
C VAL A 102 11.91 31.59 5.44
N ALA A 103 13.09 32.17 5.58
CA ALA A 103 14.29 31.39 5.91
C ALA A 103 14.12 30.77 7.31
N PRO A 104 14.46 29.47 7.49
CA PRO A 104 14.45 28.87 8.81
C PRO A 104 15.53 29.55 9.68
N ILE A 105 15.19 29.82 10.94
CA ILE A 105 16.10 30.44 11.90
C ILE A 105 17.29 29.54 12.19
N ASN A 106 17.05 28.21 12.15
CA ASN A 106 18.07 27.20 12.36
C ASN A 106 18.27 26.36 11.06
N PRO A 107 19.50 26.25 10.53
CA PRO A 107 19.79 25.44 9.33
C PRO A 107 19.39 23.96 9.46
N SER A 108 19.33 23.41 10.69
CA SER A 108 18.87 22.04 10.95
C SER A 108 17.36 21.84 10.72
N ASP A 109 16.57 22.91 10.62
CA ASP A 109 15.13 22.85 10.44
C ASP A 109 14.71 22.73 8.96
N GLY A 110 15.60 22.23 8.11
CA GLY A 110 15.38 22.06 6.68
C GLY A 110 14.24 21.09 6.31
N GLY A 111 13.78 20.24 7.24
CA GLY A 111 12.69 19.29 7.05
C GLY A 111 11.32 19.79 7.55
N ILE A 112 10.28 18.96 7.35
CA ILE A 112 8.96 19.11 7.98
C ILE A 112 8.95 18.24 9.24
N ARG A 113 9.48 18.79 10.34
CA ARG A 113 9.64 18.11 11.63
C ARG A 113 8.80 18.82 12.66
N PHE A 114 7.81 18.13 13.20
CA PHE A 114 6.97 18.63 14.30
C PHE A 114 6.28 17.49 15.02
N THR A 115 5.83 17.74 16.23
CA THR A 115 4.87 16.91 16.96
C THR A 115 3.73 17.81 17.39
N SER A 116 2.51 17.43 16.97
CA SER A 116 1.29 18.06 17.40
C SER A 116 0.52 17.11 18.29
N THR A 117 0.11 17.54 19.45
CA THR A 117 -0.73 16.76 20.39
C THR A 117 -2.20 17.09 20.28
N ASN A 118 -2.55 18.11 19.49
CA ASN A 118 -3.92 18.57 19.25
C ASN A 118 -4.15 18.71 17.75
N SER A 119 -4.52 17.60 17.11
CA SER A 119 -4.80 17.57 15.68
C SER A 119 -6.26 17.22 15.40
N ASN A 120 -6.90 18.00 14.50
CA ASN A 120 -8.23 17.64 14.00
C ASN A 120 -8.05 16.60 12.86
N TYR A 121 -8.64 15.43 13.03
CA TYR A 121 -8.54 14.31 12.11
C TYR A 121 -9.89 13.98 11.50
N LYS A 122 -10.02 14.06 10.17
CA LYS A 122 -11.24 13.75 9.42
C LYS A 122 -10.94 12.69 8.37
N VAL A 123 -11.79 11.66 8.29
CA VAL A 123 -11.70 10.58 7.30
C VAL A 123 -12.94 10.60 6.42
N LYS A 124 -12.75 10.37 5.13
CA LYS A 124 -13.80 10.20 4.14
C LYS A 124 -13.46 9.02 3.24
N GLY A 125 -14.39 8.07 3.08
CA GLY A 125 -14.27 7.00 2.09
C GLY A 125 -14.38 7.54 0.66
N ARG A 126 -13.62 6.99 -0.27
CA ARG A 126 -13.63 7.33 -1.70
C ARG A 126 -14.58 6.41 -2.47
N LYS A 127 -15.28 6.95 -3.47
CA LYS A 127 -16.20 6.18 -4.33
C LYS A 127 -15.53 5.04 -5.11
N LYS A 128 -14.23 5.16 -5.39
CA LYS A 128 -13.43 4.18 -6.14
C LYS A 128 -12.54 3.32 -5.23
N GLY A 129 -12.89 3.21 -3.94
CA GLY A 129 -12.11 2.52 -2.92
C GLY A 129 -11.02 3.38 -2.28
N GLY A 130 -10.65 3.02 -1.03
CA GLY A 130 -9.67 3.74 -0.22
C GLY A 130 -10.25 4.95 0.52
N TRP A 131 -9.38 5.77 1.11
CA TRP A 131 -9.74 6.82 2.07
C TRP A 131 -9.01 8.13 1.76
N GLU A 132 -9.67 9.23 2.07
CA GLU A 132 -9.09 10.57 2.14
C GLU A 132 -9.09 11.02 3.60
N ILE A 133 -7.94 11.41 4.08
CA ILE A 133 -7.70 11.78 5.47
C ILE A 133 -7.17 13.23 5.48
N ALA A 134 -7.87 14.10 6.20
CA ALA A 134 -7.42 15.47 6.43
C ALA A 134 -6.98 15.60 7.90
N ILE A 135 -5.74 16.02 8.09
CA ILE A 135 -5.12 16.25 9.40
C ILE A 135 -4.78 17.74 9.51
N LEU A 136 -5.29 18.38 10.54
CA LEU A 136 -5.06 19.81 10.82
C LEU A 136 -4.39 19.91 12.20
N PRO A 137 -3.06 20.01 12.27
CA PRO A 137 -2.34 20.26 13.53
C PRO A 137 -2.68 21.67 14.02
N LYS A 138 -3.19 21.80 15.24
CA LYS A 138 -3.58 23.11 15.79
C LYS A 138 -2.44 23.85 16.49
N ASP A 139 -1.44 23.12 16.94
CA ASP A 139 -0.27 23.59 17.69
C ASP A 139 1.02 23.63 16.83
N SER A 140 0.91 23.36 15.53
CA SER A 140 2.04 23.52 14.60
C SER A 140 2.10 24.96 14.05
N LYS A 141 3.27 25.61 14.14
CA LYS A 141 3.50 26.93 13.58
C LYS A 141 3.71 26.95 12.06
N ASP A 142 4.29 25.88 11.51
CA ASP A 142 4.68 25.78 10.10
C ASP A 142 3.63 25.01 9.28
N VAL A 143 3.21 23.84 9.72
CA VAL A 143 2.26 22.99 8.97
C VAL A 143 0.84 23.37 9.29
N ARG A 144 0.11 23.84 8.25
CA ARG A 144 -1.31 24.20 8.35
C ARG A 144 -2.21 23.00 8.19
N GLN A 145 -1.90 22.11 7.24
CA GLN A 145 -2.75 20.99 6.90
C GLN A 145 -1.96 19.88 6.19
N MET A 146 -2.37 18.64 6.41
CA MET A 146 -1.89 17.46 5.71
C MET A 146 -3.09 16.73 5.11
N PHE A 147 -2.99 16.31 3.84
CA PHE A 147 -3.97 15.50 3.15
C PHE A 147 -3.33 14.17 2.78
N LEU A 148 -3.84 13.09 3.32
CA LEU A 148 -3.39 11.74 3.00
C LEU A 148 -4.48 10.98 2.25
N SER A 149 -4.20 10.61 1.00
CA SER A 149 -5.04 9.73 0.19
C SER A 149 -4.45 8.33 0.22
N VAL A 150 -5.19 7.34 0.69
CA VAL A 150 -4.75 5.93 0.83
C VAL A 150 -5.64 5.03 0.00
N SER A 151 -5.04 4.10 -0.75
CA SER A 151 -5.73 3.02 -1.47
C SER A 151 -6.05 1.85 -0.53
N GLU A 152 -6.89 0.93 -0.96
CA GLU A 152 -7.20 -0.32 -0.23
C GLU A 152 -5.98 -1.21 0.00
N SER A 153 -4.95 -1.09 -0.84
CA SER A 153 -3.68 -1.79 -0.70
C SER A 153 -2.68 -1.11 0.26
N GLY A 154 -3.07 0.04 0.88
CA GLY A 154 -2.25 0.77 1.82
C GLY A 154 -1.26 1.77 1.20
N TYR A 155 -1.08 1.78 -0.11
CA TYR A 155 -0.28 2.81 -0.78
C TYR A 155 -1.02 4.15 -0.80
N GLY A 156 -0.29 5.24 -0.66
CA GLY A 156 -0.93 6.54 -0.59
C GLY A 156 -0.04 7.71 -0.97
N THR A 157 -0.67 8.86 -1.10
CA THR A 157 -0.03 10.15 -1.35
C THR A 157 -0.37 11.09 -0.21
N LEU A 158 0.66 11.59 0.45
CA LEU A 158 0.58 12.61 1.49
C LEU A 158 0.94 13.97 0.89
N GLN A 159 0.06 14.93 0.98
CA GLN A 159 0.27 16.33 0.61
C GLN A 159 0.39 17.18 1.86
N VAL A 160 1.45 17.97 1.97
CA VAL A 160 1.69 18.85 3.11
C VAL A 160 1.59 20.30 2.67
N VAL A 161 0.72 21.06 3.34
CA VAL A 161 0.51 22.48 3.13
C VAL A 161 1.08 23.24 4.34
N SER A 162 2.08 24.06 4.08
CA SER A 162 2.77 24.89 5.08
C SER A 162 2.42 26.36 4.94
N ASN A 163 2.63 27.13 6.01
CA ASN A 163 2.43 28.58 6.00
C ASN A 163 3.61 29.32 5.32
N ASN A 164 4.82 28.83 5.55
CA ASN A 164 6.07 29.49 5.18
C ASN A 164 6.83 28.81 4.06
N ARG A 165 6.29 27.72 3.50
CA ARG A 165 6.94 26.88 2.48
C ARG A 165 5.95 26.52 1.39
N GLN A 166 6.49 26.31 0.19
CA GLN A 166 5.72 25.78 -0.92
C GLN A 166 5.22 24.37 -0.57
N GLN A 167 4.01 24.05 -1.01
CA GLN A 167 3.42 22.74 -0.83
C GLN A 167 4.32 21.63 -1.44
N ILE A 168 4.34 20.47 -0.79
CA ILE A 168 5.07 19.28 -1.24
C ILE A 168 4.21 18.04 -1.06
N SER A 169 4.39 17.04 -1.93
CA SER A 169 3.70 15.76 -1.84
C SER A 169 4.70 14.62 -1.69
N TYR A 170 4.27 13.53 -1.05
CA TYR A 170 5.06 12.32 -0.85
C TYR A 170 4.23 11.11 -1.23
N ASN A 171 4.79 10.21 -2.02
CA ASN A 171 4.24 8.88 -2.21
C ASN A 171 4.88 7.91 -1.23
N GLY A 172 4.09 6.95 -0.75
CA GLY A 172 4.52 5.96 0.21
C GLY A 172 3.41 4.99 0.58
N TYR A 173 3.43 4.46 1.79
CA TYR A 173 2.45 3.50 2.25
C TYR A 173 2.15 3.66 3.74
N VAL A 174 0.97 3.19 4.13
CA VAL A 174 0.52 3.12 5.52
C VAL A 174 0.86 1.74 6.09
N THR A 175 1.38 1.70 7.30
CA THR A 175 1.70 0.47 8.03
C THR A 175 1.37 0.61 9.50
N GLN A 176 1.27 -0.52 10.18
CA GLN A 176 1.09 -0.54 11.63
C GLN A 176 2.29 0.09 12.33
N ARG A 177 2.03 0.85 13.38
CA ARG A 177 3.08 1.36 14.27
C ARG A 177 3.74 0.19 15.00
N LYS A 178 5.03 -0.04 14.77
CA LYS A 178 5.79 -0.99 15.59
C LYS A 178 5.91 -0.40 16.99
N GLY A 179 5.36 -1.11 18.00
CA GLY A 179 5.57 -0.74 19.40
C GLY A 179 7.07 -0.64 19.67
N ARG A 180 7.50 0.34 20.47
CA ARG A 180 8.84 0.26 21.07
C ARG A 180 8.84 -0.94 22.01
N VAL A 181 9.67 -1.94 21.70
CA VAL A 181 10.04 -3.02 22.64
C VAL A 181 10.89 -2.40 23.73
#